data_c861c0a8a578032dc1e370a199f713b5
#
_entry.id   c861c0a8a578032dc1e370a199f713b5
#
_cell.length_a   1.000
_cell.length_b   1.000
_cell.length_c   1.000
_cell.angle_alpha   90.00
_cell.angle_beta   90.00
_cell.angle_gamma   90.00
#
_symmetry.space_group_name_H-M   'P 1'
#
loop_
_entity.id
_entity.type
_entity.pdbx_description
1 polymer ?
#
loop_
_entity_poly.entity_id
_entity_poly.type
_entity_poly.pdbx_seq_one_letter_code
_entity_poly.pdbx_strand_id
1 'polypeptide(L)'
;ELTGPVVQQIDRDFDRTWLRNGLQGDLALLTGLGRKATVNRDQPHAQQLRLLYTRLHDPQIYRAHLQAIRRARHYIYVENAYFSDDAIRYELIRARRRGVDVRVILPSRGDSGPMDKSNILAANSLFKHGVRVYIYPGMSHIKASIIDGWACFGSANLDRLSLKINKELDIAT
;
A
#
# COMPACT_ATOMS: atom_id res chain seq x y z
N GLU A 1 -7.21 12.16 10.47
CA GLU A 1 -6.46 12.03 11.72
C GLU A 1 -6.55 10.58 12.22
N LEU A 2 -5.41 9.98 12.60
CA LEU A 2 -5.35 8.65 13.20
C LEU A 2 -5.27 8.79 14.72
N THR A 3 -6.09 8.03 15.43
CA THR A 3 -6.14 8.00 16.89
C THR A 3 -6.20 6.57 17.42
N GLY A 4 -6.00 6.38 18.73
CA GLY A 4 -6.15 5.08 19.36
C GLY A 4 -4.92 4.16 19.32
N PRO A 5 -5.09 2.84 19.54
CA PRO A 5 -4.00 1.89 19.71
C PRO A 5 -3.05 1.77 18.50
N VAL A 6 -3.57 2.06 17.29
CA VAL A 6 -2.76 2.03 16.06
C VAL A 6 -1.63 3.06 16.08
N VAL A 7 -1.86 4.24 16.69
CA VAL A 7 -0.82 5.27 16.83
C VAL A 7 0.33 4.77 17.68
N GLN A 8 0.04 4.08 18.78
CA GLN A 8 1.08 3.49 19.63
C GLN A 8 1.89 2.41 18.92
N GLN A 9 1.26 1.67 18.01
CA GLN A 9 1.97 0.68 17.22
C GLN A 9 2.93 1.35 16.22
N ILE A 10 2.48 2.40 15.54
CA ILE A 10 3.32 3.20 14.63
C ILE A 10 4.51 3.79 15.38
N ASP A 11 4.26 4.38 16.54
CA ASP A 11 5.31 4.98 17.40
C ASP A 11 6.37 3.96 17.78
N ARG A 12 5.98 2.79 18.30
CA ARG A 12 6.92 1.70 18.61
C ARG A 12 7.70 1.21 17.39
N ASP A 13 7.08 1.15 16.23
CA ASP A 13 7.75 0.69 15.01
C ASP A 13 8.70 1.76 14.46
N PHE A 14 8.37 3.04 14.64
CA PHE A 14 9.26 4.15 14.36
C PHE A 14 10.50 4.08 15.25
N ASP A 15 10.34 3.95 16.56
CA ASP A 15 11.44 3.84 17.52
C ASP A 15 12.38 2.68 17.18
N ARG A 16 11.82 1.51 16.87
CA ARG A 16 12.60 0.34 16.45
C ARG A 16 13.39 0.58 15.16
N THR A 17 12.83 1.36 14.25
CA THR A 17 13.50 1.72 12.99
C THR A 17 14.61 2.72 13.24
N TRP A 18 14.33 3.72 14.08
CA TRP A 18 15.28 4.74 14.48
C TRP A 18 16.51 4.14 15.15
N LEU A 19 16.30 3.22 16.10
CA LEU A 19 17.38 2.49 16.80
C LEU A 19 18.33 1.75 15.88
N ARG A 20 17.81 1.20 14.78
CA ARG A 20 18.62 0.43 13.84
C ARG A 20 19.45 1.30 12.90
N ASN A 21 19.29 2.63 12.95
CA ASN A 21 19.95 3.56 12.03
C ASN A 21 21.21 4.23 12.62
N GLY A 22 21.79 3.69 13.71
CA GLY A 22 23.11 4.04 14.20
C GLY A 22 23.17 4.81 15.54
N LEU A 23 24.36 5.20 15.93
CA LEU A 23 24.72 5.78 17.24
C LEU A 23 23.84 6.96 17.72
N GLN A 24 23.29 7.76 16.83
CA GLN A 24 22.40 8.87 17.19
C GLN A 24 21.00 8.41 17.62
N GLY A 25 20.53 7.27 17.13
CA GLY A 25 19.27 6.66 17.56
C GLY A 25 19.38 6.05 18.97
N ASP A 26 20.54 5.48 19.30
CA ASP A 26 20.80 4.86 20.60
C ASP A 26 20.81 5.88 21.75
N LEU A 27 21.37 7.07 21.52
CA LEU A 27 21.39 8.16 22.49
C LEU A 27 20.02 8.69 22.87
N ALA A 28 19.10 8.79 21.93
CA ALA A 28 17.72 9.24 22.17
C ALA A 28 16.94 8.29 23.08
N LEU A 29 17.23 6.98 23.01
CA LEU A 29 16.61 5.98 23.89
C LEU A 29 17.21 5.94 25.28
N LEU A 30 18.51 6.06 25.39
CA LEU A 30 19.21 6.11 26.67
C LEU A 30 18.80 7.33 27.51
N THR A 31 18.38 8.41 26.84
CA THR A 31 17.93 9.64 27.54
C THR A 31 16.43 9.63 27.87
N GLY A 32 15.69 8.58 27.55
CA GLY A 32 14.27 8.45 27.91
C GLY A 32 13.35 9.50 27.27
N LEU A 33 13.79 10.18 26.22
CA LEU A 33 13.04 11.21 25.50
C LEU A 33 11.94 10.65 24.60
N GLY A 34 11.59 9.37 24.72
CA GLY A 34 10.45 8.77 24.04
C GLY A 34 9.14 9.41 24.49
N ARG A 35 8.50 10.18 23.60
CA ARG A 35 7.17 10.74 23.82
C ARG A 35 6.19 9.60 24.10
N LYS A 36 5.64 9.52 25.28
CA LYS A 36 4.48 8.67 25.55
C LYS A 36 3.28 9.28 24.84
N ALA A 37 2.84 8.69 23.74
CA ALA A 37 1.58 9.06 23.11
C ALA A 37 0.43 8.78 24.10
N THR A 38 -0.30 9.81 24.48
CA THR A 38 -1.52 9.69 25.29
C THR A 38 -2.65 9.18 24.39
N VAL A 39 -3.13 7.97 24.66
CA VAL A 39 -4.27 7.39 23.96
C VAL A 39 -5.54 7.83 24.62
N ASN A 40 -6.39 8.55 23.89
CA ASN A 40 -7.78 8.77 24.27
C ASN A 40 -8.56 7.46 23.97
N ARG A 41 -9.07 6.80 25.02
CA ARG A 41 -9.74 5.49 24.93
C ARG A 41 -11.23 5.54 24.60
N ASP A 42 -11.81 6.74 24.54
CA ASP A 42 -13.25 6.92 24.46
C ASP A 42 -13.74 7.23 23.04
N GLN A 43 -13.58 6.30 22.10
CA GLN A 43 -14.26 6.39 20.80
C GLN A 43 -15.08 5.12 20.51
N PRO A 44 -16.42 5.20 20.52
CA PRO A 44 -17.31 4.03 20.38
C PRO A 44 -17.40 3.45 18.94
N HIS A 45 -16.69 4.00 17.96
CA HIS A 45 -16.72 3.54 16.56
C HIS A 45 -15.32 3.34 15.97
N ALA A 46 -14.42 2.73 16.73
CA ALA A 46 -13.10 2.39 16.22
C ALA A 46 -13.22 1.32 15.11
N GLN A 47 -13.12 1.71 13.85
CA GLN A 47 -12.85 0.76 12.77
C GLN A 47 -11.56 0.02 13.11
N GLN A 48 -11.56 -1.31 12.93
CA GLN A 48 -10.34 -2.10 13.15
C GLN A 48 -9.37 -1.81 12.01
N LEU A 49 -8.43 -0.91 12.27
CA LEU A 49 -7.33 -0.61 11.35
C LEU A 49 -6.18 -1.60 11.59
N ARG A 50 -5.66 -2.14 10.51
CA ARG A 50 -4.51 -3.02 10.52
C ARG A 50 -3.33 -2.36 9.83
N LEU A 51 -2.16 -2.34 10.49
CA LEU A 51 -0.91 -1.93 9.87
C LEU A 51 -0.33 -3.12 9.10
N LEU A 52 0.02 -2.87 7.85
CA LEU A 52 0.68 -3.82 6.96
C LEU A 52 2.07 -3.28 6.61
N TYR A 53 3.06 -4.16 6.60
CA TYR A 53 4.44 -3.78 6.32
C TYR A 53 4.98 -4.54 5.11
N THR A 54 5.85 -3.89 4.36
CA THR A 54 6.87 -4.59 3.59
C THR A 54 8.18 -4.48 4.36
N ARG A 55 8.77 -5.62 4.65
CA ARG A 55 10.10 -5.78 5.24
C ARG A 55 10.81 -6.91 4.50
N LEU A 56 12.12 -6.89 4.49
CA LEU A 56 12.91 -7.99 3.94
C LEU A 56 12.47 -9.31 4.60
N HIS A 57 12.06 -10.28 3.80
CA HIS A 57 11.49 -11.58 4.18
C HIS A 57 10.08 -11.57 4.81
N ASP A 58 9.43 -10.39 4.97
CA ASP A 58 8.04 -10.31 5.43
C ASP A 58 7.21 -9.31 4.60
N PRO A 59 6.75 -9.69 3.39
CA PRO A 59 5.98 -8.84 2.49
C PRO A 59 4.47 -8.90 2.81
N GLN A 60 4.05 -8.32 3.93
CA GLN A 60 2.65 -8.37 4.38
C GLN A 60 1.71 -7.64 3.41
N ILE A 61 2.11 -6.46 2.92
CA ILE A 61 1.33 -5.66 1.97
C ILE A 61 1.04 -6.47 0.69
N TYR A 62 2.08 -7.10 0.13
CA TYR A 62 1.95 -7.95 -1.05
C TYR A 62 0.98 -9.11 -0.85
N ARG A 63 1.13 -9.85 0.27
CA ARG A 63 0.26 -10.98 0.58
C ARG A 63 -1.18 -10.56 0.78
N ALA A 64 -1.42 -9.43 1.47
CA ALA A 64 -2.76 -8.90 1.70
C ALA A 64 -3.45 -8.51 0.39
N HIS A 65 -2.76 -7.79 -0.51
CA HIS A 65 -3.30 -7.44 -1.82
C HIS A 65 -3.65 -8.68 -2.65
N LEU A 66 -2.73 -9.65 -2.77
CA LEU A 66 -3.02 -10.89 -3.50
C LEU A 66 -4.23 -11.63 -2.93
N GLN A 67 -4.34 -11.71 -1.60
CA GLN A 67 -5.45 -12.37 -0.94
C GLN A 67 -6.78 -11.64 -1.20
N ALA A 68 -6.80 -10.31 -1.06
CA ALA A 68 -7.99 -9.50 -1.31
C ALA A 68 -8.44 -9.61 -2.78
N ILE A 69 -7.52 -9.45 -3.75
CA ILE A 69 -7.82 -9.57 -5.19
C ILE A 69 -8.37 -10.96 -5.55
N ARG A 70 -7.79 -12.04 -4.99
CA ARG A 70 -8.25 -13.41 -5.25
C ARG A 70 -9.65 -13.68 -4.72
N ARG A 71 -10.01 -13.05 -3.59
CA ARG A 71 -11.31 -13.21 -2.93
C ARG A 71 -12.38 -12.27 -3.46
N ALA A 72 -12.01 -11.23 -4.18
CA ALA A 72 -12.91 -10.22 -4.73
C ALA A 72 -14.03 -10.84 -5.57
N ARG A 73 -15.27 -10.38 -5.34
CA ARG A 73 -16.49 -10.85 -5.99
C ARG A 73 -17.21 -9.75 -6.76
N HIS A 74 -17.11 -8.49 -6.33
CA HIS A 74 -17.89 -7.37 -6.88
C HIS A 74 -17.01 -6.36 -7.59
N TYR A 75 -16.05 -5.74 -6.89
CA TYR A 75 -15.23 -4.68 -7.46
C TYR A 75 -13.81 -4.64 -6.90
N ILE A 76 -12.89 -4.15 -7.73
CA ILE A 76 -11.51 -3.82 -7.38
C ILE A 76 -11.19 -2.47 -8.00
N TYR A 77 -10.93 -1.46 -7.19
CA TYR A 77 -10.51 -0.12 -7.61
C TYR A 77 -9.12 0.16 -7.06
N VAL A 78 -8.22 0.49 -7.95
CA VAL A 78 -6.81 0.74 -7.63
C VAL A 78 -6.38 2.06 -8.23
N GLU A 79 -5.75 2.91 -7.43
CA GLU A 79 -4.97 4.05 -7.89
C GLU A 79 -3.54 3.90 -7.37
N ASN A 80 -2.55 3.96 -8.26
CA ASN A 80 -1.17 3.78 -7.87
C ASN A 80 -0.21 4.55 -8.77
N ALA A 81 0.81 5.15 -8.16
CA ALA A 81 1.82 5.93 -8.88
C ALA A 81 2.66 5.06 -9.82
N TYR A 82 3.08 3.88 -9.34
CA TYR A 82 3.90 2.95 -10.10
C TYR A 82 3.37 1.53 -10.01
N PHE A 83 3.12 0.93 -11.17
CA PHE A 83 2.54 -0.38 -11.27
C PHE A 83 3.36 -1.25 -12.23
N SER A 84 4.12 -2.21 -11.68
CA SER A 84 4.96 -3.12 -12.47
C SER A 84 5.00 -4.57 -11.95
N ASP A 85 4.33 -4.89 -10.80
CA ASP A 85 4.32 -6.27 -10.30
C ASP A 85 3.42 -7.16 -11.16
N ASP A 86 4.05 -8.19 -11.75
CA ASP A 86 3.39 -9.11 -12.67
C ASP A 86 2.32 -9.97 -11.99
N ALA A 87 2.52 -10.36 -10.74
CA ALA A 87 1.58 -11.24 -10.06
C ALA A 87 0.31 -10.46 -9.67
N ILE A 88 0.42 -9.21 -9.21
CA ILE A 88 -0.74 -8.35 -8.97
C ILE A 88 -1.50 -8.14 -10.29
N ARG A 89 -0.79 -7.80 -11.39
CA ARG A 89 -1.40 -7.62 -12.70
C ARG A 89 -2.14 -8.89 -13.16
N TYR A 90 -1.52 -10.04 -13.02
CA TYR A 90 -2.12 -11.32 -13.38
C TYR A 90 -3.40 -11.62 -12.57
N GLU A 91 -3.39 -11.38 -11.27
CA GLU A 91 -4.56 -11.61 -10.42
C GLU A 91 -5.69 -10.61 -10.69
N LEU A 92 -5.40 -9.35 -11.06
CA LEU A 92 -6.41 -8.39 -11.52
C LEU A 92 -7.08 -8.87 -12.82
N ILE A 93 -6.30 -9.38 -13.78
CA ILE A 93 -6.82 -9.97 -15.01
C ILE A 93 -7.69 -11.19 -14.70
N ARG A 94 -7.27 -12.06 -13.79
CA ARG A 94 -8.06 -13.21 -13.34
C ARG A 94 -9.37 -12.77 -12.67
N ALA A 95 -9.33 -11.76 -11.82
CA ALA A 95 -10.53 -11.19 -11.20
C ALA A 95 -11.50 -10.66 -12.27
N ARG A 96 -10.99 -9.93 -13.27
CA ARG A 96 -11.81 -9.46 -14.40
C ARG A 96 -12.47 -10.61 -15.16
N ARG A 97 -11.75 -11.71 -15.41
CA ARG A 97 -12.29 -12.91 -16.04
C ARG A 97 -13.37 -13.60 -15.21
N ARG A 98 -13.37 -13.45 -13.89
CA ARG A 98 -14.43 -13.91 -12.98
C ARG A 98 -15.67 -13.00 -13.00
N GLY A 99 -15.66 -11.88 -13.74
CA GLY A 99 -16.77 -10.92 -13.81
C GLY A 99 -16.66 -9.76 -12.82
N VAL A 100 -15.59 -9.67 -12.04
CA VAL A 100 -15.35 -8.56 -11.09
C VAL A 100 -15.18 -7.24 -11.87
N ASP A 101 -15.75 -6.13 -11.37
CA ASP A 101 -15.51 -4.79 -11.91
C ASP A 101 -14.12 -4.29 -11.48
N VAL A 102 -13.14 -4.44 -12.37
CA VAL A 102 -11.76 -4.03 -12.10
C VAL A 102 -11.48 -2.70 -12.79
N ARG A 103 -11.08 -1.70 -11.98
CA ARG A 103 -10.70 -0.36 -12.44
C ARG A 103 -9.33 0.00 -11.90
N VAL A 104 -8.47 0.51 -12.77
CA VAL A 104 -7.11 0.93 -12.41
C VAL A 104 -6.87 2.35 -12.91
N ILE A 105 -6.39 3.22 -12.04
CA ILE A 105 -5.98 4.59 -12.35
C ILE A 105 -4.46 4.65 -12.25
N LEU A 106 -3.81 5.12 -13.32
CA LEU A 106 -2.36 5.34 -13.39
C LEU A 106 -2.09 6.78 -13.85
N PRO A 107 -1.00 7.41 -13.40
CA PRO A 107 -0.64 8.74 -13.88
C PRO A 107 -0.18 8.68 -15.33
N SER A 108 -0.43 9.76 -16.09
CA SER A 108 0.07 9.90 -17.46
C SER A 108 1.58 10.18 -17.51
N ARG A 109 2.13 10.74 -16.42
CA ARG A 109 3.53 11.08 -16.25
C ARG A 109 3.90 11.01 -14.78
N GLY A 110 4.99 10.36 -14.46
CA GLY A 110 5.62 10.32 -13.14
C GLY A 110 6.88 11.17 -13.09
N ASP A 111 7.70 10.95 -12.08
CA ASP A 111 9.02 11.55 -11.87
C ASP A 111 10.15 10.64 -12.36
N SER A 112 9.86 9.48 -12.91
CA SER A 112 10.81 8.47 -13.37
C SER A 112 10.44 7.89 -14.73
N GLY A 113 11.19 8.22 -15.77
CA GLY A 113 10.94 7.74 -17.13
C GLY A 113 10.87 6.21 -17.28
N PRO A 114 11.74 5.40 -16.62
CA PRO A 114 11.60 3.95 -16.61
C PRO A 114 10.29 3.45 -15.99
N MET A 115 9.82 4.11 -14.90
CA MET A 115 8.57 3.74 -14.24
C MET A 115 7.36 4.13 -15.09
N ASP A 116 7.42 5.25 -15.81
CA ASP A 116 6.37 5.64 -16.76
C ASP A 116 6.19 4.59 -17.87
N LYS A 117 7.31 4.08 -18.40
CA LYS A 117 7.27 2.96 -19.38
C LYS A 117 6.63 1.72 -18.79
N SER A 118 6.94 1.37 -17.55
CA SER A 118 6.32 0.24 -16.84
C SER A 118 4.83 0.44 -16.65
N ASN A 119 4.38 1.65 -16.28
CA ASN A 119 2.97 1.98 -16.17
C ASN A 119 2.23 1.81 -17.51
N ILE A 120 2.81 2.27 -18.62
CA ILE A 120 2.24 2.12 -19.96
C ILE A 120 2.10 0.64 -20.34
N LEU A 121 3.14 -0.17 -20.08
CA LEU A 121 3.10 -1.60 -20.37
C LEU A 121 2.04 -2.32 -19.53
N ALA A 122 1.95 -2.00 -18.23
CA ALA A 122 0.94 -2.54 -17.34
C ALA A 122 -0.48 -2.13 -17.78
N ALA A 123 -0.69 -0.84 -18.09
CA ALA A 123 -1.95 -0.30 -18.59
C ALA A 123 -2.42 -1.03 -19.86
N ASN A 124 -1.55 -1.17 -20.84
CA ASN A 124 -1.84 -1.86 -22.10
C ASN A 124 -2.19 -3.34 -21.87
N SER A 125 -1.44 -4.01 -21.00
CA SER A 125 -1.71 -5.40 -20.65
C SER A 125 -3.07 -5.57 -19.97
N LEU A 126 -3.40 -4.74 -18.99
CA LEU A 126 -4.67 -4.75 -18.28
C LEU A 126 -5.84 -4.44 -19.23
N PHE A 127 -5.70 -3.40 -20.05
CA PHE A 127 -6.72 -2.99 -21.01
C PHE A 127 -7.04 -4.09 -22.02
N LYS A 128 -6.02 -4.74 -22.59
CA LYS A 128 -6.19 -5.88 -23.53
C LYS A 128 -6.99 -7.04 -22.93
N HIS A 129 -7.02 -7.17 -21.61
CA HIS A 129 -7.76 -8.21 -20.90
C HIS A 129 -9.09 -7.72 -20.31
N GLY A 130 -9.58 -6.54 -20.75
CA GLY A 130 -10.89 -6.00 -20.39
C GLY A 130 -10.97 -5.33 -19.01
N VAL A 131 -9.83 -5.05 -18.37
CA VAL A 131 -9.76 -4.20 -17.19
C VAL A 131 -9.98 -2.74 -17.63
N ARG A 132 -10.76 -1.98 -16.87
CA ARG A 132 -10.97 -0.55 -17.14
C ARG A 132 -9.77 0.23 -16.61
N VAL A 133 -8.97 0.78 -17.52
CA VAL A 133 -7.80 1.58 -17.18
C VAL A 133 -8.06 3.04 -17.45
N TYR A 134 -7.80 3.88 -16.48
CA TYR A 134 -7.93 5.33 -16.56
C TYR A 134 -6.56 5.98 -16.40
N ILE A 135 -6.28 6.97 -17.23
CA ILE A 135 -5.03 7.71 -17.14
C ILE A 135 -5.30 9.08 -16.52
N TYR A 136 -4.76 9.29 -15.33
CA TYR A 136 -4.84 10.58 -14.65
C TYR A 136 -3.96 11.62 -15.36
N PRO A 137 -4.46 12.81 -15.69
CA PRO A 137 -3.66 13.85 -16.36
C PRO A 137 -2.64 14.45 -15.39
N GLY A 138 -1.36 14.16 -15.63
CA GLY A 138 -0.26 14.61 -14.79
C GLY A 138 0.25 13.53 -13.83
N MET A 139 0.90 13.95 -12.74
CA MET A 139 1.40 13.09 -11.68
C MET A 139 0.32 12.86 -10.62
N SER A 140 0.05 11.60 -10.31
CA SER A 140 -0.63 11.19 -9.08
C SER A 140 0.32 10.33 -8.27
N HIS A 141 0.52 10.66 -6.99
CA HIS A 141 1.38 9.89 -6.10
C HIS A 141 0.57 9.07 -5.07
N ILE A 142 -0.71 8.85 -5.34
CA ILE A 142 -1.60 8.03 -4.53
C ILE A 142 -1.21 6.56 -4.65
N LYS A 143 -1.36 5.83 -3.55
CA LYS A 143 -1.25 4.38 -3.46
C LYS A 143 -2.42 3.90 -2.62
N ALA A 144 -3.50 3.55 -3.30
CA ALA A 144 -4.75 3.14 -2.67
C ALA A 144 -5.42 2.01 -3.44
N SER A 145 -6.01 1.10 -2.71
CA SER A 145 -6.81 -0.01 -3.24
C SER A 145 -8.08 -0.15 -2.44
N ILE A 146 -9.21 -0.31 -3.13
CA ILE A 146 -10.50 -0.63 -2.53
C ILE A 146 -11.03 -1.90 -3.20
N ILE A 147 -11.24 -2.93 -2.41
CA ILE A 147 -11.59 -4.28 -2.89
C ILE A 147 -12.76 -4.81 -2.07
N ASP A 148 -13.97 -4.84 -2.63
CA ASP A 148 -15.26 -5.22 -2.00
C ASP A 148 -15.44 -4.54 -0.62
N GLY A 149 -15.09 -4.19 0.17
CA GLY A 149 -15.22 -3.54 1.48
C GLY A 149 -13.89 -3.43 2.20
N TRP A 150 -12.83 -3.98 1.64
CA TRP A 150 -11.48 -3.82 2.13
C TRP A 150 -10.81 -2.61 1.48
N ALA A 151 -10.22 -1.74 2.29
CA ALA A 151 -9.44 -0.61 1.81
C ALA A 151 -7.99 -0.72 2.30
N CYS A 152 -7.03 -0.36 1.44
CA CYS A 152 -5.61 -0.31 1.78
C CYS A 152 -4.98 0.90 1.13
N PHE A 153 -4.22 1.68 1.89
CA PHE A 153 -3.52 2.85 1.40
C PHE A 153 -2.27 3.12 2.24
N GLY A 154 -1.26 3.71 1.64
CA GLY A 154 -0.01 4.02 2.35
C GLY A 154 1.14 4.39 1.45
N SER A 155 2.33 3.89 1.76
CA SER A 155 3.55 4.24 1.04
C SER A 155 3.89 3.29 -0.12
N ALA A 156 3.32 2.08 -0.16
CA ALA A 156 3.73 1.03 -1.08
C ALA A 156 3.20 1.22 -2.49
N ASN A 157 4.08 1.33 -3.46
CA ASN A 157 3.71 1.18 -4.86
C ASN A 157 3.45 -0.29 -5.22
N LEU A 158 2.67 -0.53 -6.27
CA LEU A 158 2.44 -1.88 -6.81
C LEU A 158 3.59 -2.32 -7.74
N ASP A 159 4.81 -2.13 -7.28
CA ASP A 159 6.04 -2.58 -7.91
C ASP A 159 6.79 -3.59 -7.02
N ARG A 160 7.74 -4.28 -7.62
CA ARG A 160 8.47 -5.35 -6.92
C ARG A 160 9.29 -4.84 -5.73
N LEU A 161 9.86 -3.64 -5.83
CA LEU A 161 10.69 -3.07 -4.77
C LEU A 161 9.84 -2.74 -3.55
N SER A 162 8.77 -1.96 -3.74
CA SER A 162 7.86 -1.57 -2.66
C SER A 162 7.15 -2.78 -2.05
N LEU A 163 6.73 -3.74 -2.86
CA LEU A 163 5.97 -4.87 -2.36
C LEU A 163 6.81 -5.94 -1.65
N LYS A 164 8.14 -6.04 -1.92
CA LYS A 164 8.95 -7.19 -1.45
C LYS A 164 10.27 -6.84 -0.79
N ILE A 165 10.80 -5.63 -0.99
CA ILE A 165 12.18 -5.29 -0.61
C ILE A 165 12.24 -4.08 0.30
N ASN A 166 11.63 -2.96 -0.11
CA ASN A 166 11.67 -1.71 0.64
C ASN A 166 11.01 -1.84 2.01
N LYS A 167 11.28 -0.87 2.88
CA LYS A 167 10.45 -0.68 4.08
C LYS A 167 9.27 0.19 3.71
N GLU A 168 8.08 -0.40 3.73
CA GLU A 168 6.82 0.27 3.44
C GLU A 168 5.84 0.07 4.59
N LEU A 169 4.90 1.00 4.72
CA LEU A 169 3.82 0.94 5.69
C LEU A 169 2.51 1.33 5.01
N ASP A 170 1.55 0.43 5.03
CA ASP A 170 0.18 0.68 4.61
C ASP A 170 -0.79 0.44 5.76
N ILE A 171 -1.94 1.09 5.69
CA ILE A 171 -3.07 0.91 6.60
C ILE A 171 -4.17 0.20 5.82
N ALA A 172 -4.74 -0.84 6.42
CA ALA A 172 -5.88 -1.56 5.86
C ALA A 172 -7.03 -1.67 6.87
N THR A 173 -8.26 -1.78 6.35
CA THR A 173 -9.50 -1.95 7.13
C THR A 173 -10.04 -3.36 7.03
#